data_cccb708949806c029cb93a3b60a30ee6
#
_entry.id   cccb708949806c029cb93a3b60a30ee6
#
_cell.length_a   1.000
_cell.length_b   1.000
_cell.length_c   1.000
_cell.angle_alpha   90.00
_cell.angle_beta   90.00
_cell.angle_gamma   90.00
#
_symmetry.space_group_name_H-M   'P 1'
#
loop_
_entity.id
_entity.type
_entity.pdbx_description
1 polymer ?
#
loop_
_entity_poly.entity_id
_entity_poly.type
_entity_poly.pdbx_seq_one_letter_code
_entity_poly.pdbx_strand_id
1 'polypeptide(L)'
;MSAGRPEQKAEDLREAMFVIGRAARAASRELALASNSTKNAALCAMAAHLRQQSGAILQANAADLEAAKAGGLAASFIDRLTLTDDRIEAMARGLEEIAELPDPVGVTLAEWTRPNGLRFERVRVPIGVIGIIYESRPNVTADAGGLCIKAGNAAILRTGSDAFRS
;
A
#
# COMPACT_ATOMS: atom_id res chain seq x y z
N MET A 1 35.25 9.22 -4.55
CA MET A 1 33.92 8.83 -5.05
C MET A 1 33.26 10.08 -5.59
N SER A 2 33.11 10.19 -6.93
CA SER A 2 32.57 11.40 -7.60
C SER A 2 31.07 11.47 -7.35
N ALA A 3 30.62 12.48 -6.62
CA ALA A 3 29.19 12.79 -6.52
C ALA A 3 28.72 13.25 -7.90
N GLY A 4 27.87 12.45 -8.56
CA GLY A 4 27.30 12.81 -9.86
C GLY A 4 26.67 14.20 -9.85
N ARG A 5 26.69 14.89 -10.99
CA ARG A 5 26.10 16.23 -11.14
C ARG A 5 24.63 16.21 -10.69
N PRO A 6 24.09 17.31 -10.10
CA PRO A 6 22.70 17.37 -9.65
C PRO A 6 21.67 17.01 -10.74
N GLU A 7 21.94 17.41 -11.98
CA GLU A 7 21.12 17.10 -13.16
C GLU A 7 21.06 15.58 -13.45
N GLN A 8 22.22 14.88 -13.36
CA GLN A 8 22.29 13.44 -13.55
C GLN A 8 21.45 12.71 -12.50
N LYS A 9 21.55 13.11 -11.21
CA LYS A 9 20.73 12.53 -10.13
C LYS A 9 19.22 12.75 -10.34
N ALA A 10 18.83 13.89 -10.87
CA ALA A 10 17.43 14.19 -11.16
C ALA A 10 16.91 13.34 -12.33
N GLU A 11 17.73 13.09 -13.33
CA GLU A 11 17.40 12.26 -14.48
C GLU A 11 17.29 10.78 -14.09
N ASP A 12 18.23 10.27 -13.29
CA ASP A 12 18.21 8.91 -12.74
C ASP A 12 16.95 8.67 -11.89
N LEU A 13 16.58 9.65 -11.06
CA LEU A 13 15.36 9.57 -10.24
C LEU A 13 14.10 9.58 -11.10
N ARG A 14 14.06 10.42 -12.14
CA ARG A 14 12.94 10.47 -13.08
C ARG A 14 12.74 9.13 -13.79
N GLU A 15 13.82 8.53 -14.29
CA GLU A 15 13.74 7.22 -14.95
C GLU A 15 13.29 6.12 -13.96
N ALA A 16 13.83 6.11 -12.74
CA ALA A 16 13.38 5.18 -11.69
C ALA A 16 11.87 5.31 -11.43
N MET A 17 11.35 6.54 -11.35
CA MET A 17 9.92 6.78 -11.15
C MET A 17 9.09 6.34 -12.37
N PHE A 18 9.60 6.49 -13.58
CA PHE A 18 8.92 5.95 -14.77
C PHE A 18 8.88 4.42 -14.78
N VAL A 19 9.94 3.74 -14.34
CA VAL A 19 9.96 2.28 -14.19
C VAL A 19 8.89 1.81 -13.21
N ILE A 20 8.85 2.43 -12.02
CA ILE A 20 7.83 2.14 -10.98
C ILE A 20 6.42 2.40 -11.54
N GLY A 21 6.20 3.53 -12.19
CA GLY A 21 4.91 3.90 -12.75
C GLY A 21 4.43 2.93 -13.83
N ARG A 22 5.32 2.49 -14.72
CA ARG A 22 5.00 1.47 -15.75
C ARG A 22 4.65 0.14 -15.12
N ALA A 23 5.41 -0.31 -14.13
CA ALA A 23 5.14 -1.56 -13.39
C ALA A 23 3.79 -1.50 -12.66
N ALA A 24 3.51 -0.41 -11.94
CA ALA A 24 2.24 -0.20 -11.26
C ALA A 24 1.05 -0.18 -12.25
N ARG A 25 1.22 0.47 -13.41
CA ARG A 25 0.17 0.48 -14.44
C ARG A 25 -0.07 -0.91 -15.06
N ALA A 26 0.96 -1.73 -15.24
CA ALA A 26 0.79 -3.11 -15.67
C ALA A 26 0.03 -3.93 -14.62
N ALA A 27 0.48 -3.88 -13.36
CA ALA A 27 -0.16 -4.55 -12.24
C ALA A 27 -1.63 -4.13 -12.04
N SER A 28 -1.97 -2.85 -12.24
CA SER A 28 -3.34 -2.36 -12.10
C SER A 28 -4.32 -2.98 -13.08
N ARG A 29 -3.86 -3.35 -14.29
CA ARG A 29 -4.69 -4.03 -15.30
C ARG A 29 -5.03 -5.46 -14.90
N GLU A 30 -4.08 -6.16 -14.28
CA GLU A 30 -4.29 -7.51 -13.76
C GLU A 30 -5.20 -7.49 -12.54
N LEU A 31 -4.95 -6.57 -11.60
CA LEU A 31 -5.76 -6.41 -10.39
C LEU A 31 -7.22 -6.05 -10.70
N ALA A 32 -7.47 -5.24 -11.71
CA ALA A 32 -8.82 -4.86 -12.13
C ALA A 32 -9.66 -6.05 -12.59
N LEU A 33 -9.01 -7.12 -13.06
CA LEU A 33 -9.65 -8.34 -13.53
C LEU A 33 -9.58 -9.49 -12.52
N ALA A 34 -8.85 -9.30 -11.42
CA ALA A 34 -8.69 -10.32 -10.40
C ALA A 34 -10.01 -10.61 -9.69
N SER A 35 -10.30 -11.88 -9.49
CA SER A 35 -11.48 -12.30 -8.73
C SER A 35 -11.39 -11.87 -7.26
N ASN A 36 -12.56 -11.75 -6.59
CA ASN A 36 -12.58 -11.48 -5.15
C ASN A 36 -11.80 -12.55 -4.37
N SER A 37 -11.92 -13.82 -4.73
CA SER A 37 -11.18 -14.91 -4.10
C SER A 37 -9.66 -14.77 -4.25
N THR A 38 -9.18 -14.35 -5.42
CA THR A 38 -7.75 -14.10 -5.66
C THR A 38 -7.24 -12.94 -4.80
N LYS A 39 -7.99 -11.85 -4.73
CA LYS A 39 -7.65 -10.69 -3.89
C LYS A 39 -7.62 -11.05 -2.40
N ASN A 40 -8.62 -11.82 -1.94
CA ASN A 40 -8.69 -12.28 -0.56
C ASN A 40 -7.53 -13.22 -0.21
N ALA A 41 -7.20 -14.17 -1.08
CA ALA A 41 -6.06 -15.06 -0.89
C ALA A 41 -4.73 -14.29 -0.80
N ALA A 42 -4.55 -13.26 -1.61
CA ALA A 42 -3.37 -12.39 -1.55
C ALA A 42 -3.29 -11.64 -0.20
N LEU A 43 -4.40 -11.09 0.29
CA LEU A 43 -4.46 -10.39 1.57
C LEU A 43 -4.16 -11.32 2.76
N CYS A 44 -4.73 -12.53 2.77
CA CYS A 44 -4.42 -13.55 3.79
C CYS A 44 -2.95 -13.99 3.73
N ALA A 45 -2.37 -14.13 2.52
CA ALA A 45 -0.95 -14.44 2.36
C ALA A 45 -0.06 -13.30 2.88
N MET A 46 -0.42 -12.04 2.64
CA MET A 46 0.28 -10.89 3.21
C MET A 46 0.23 -10.90 4.73
N ALA A 47 -0.93 -11.19 5.35
CA ALA A 47 -1.07 -11.31 6.80
C ALA A 47 -0.17 -12.42 7.36
N ALA A 48 -0.16 -13.59 6.73
CA ALA A 48 0.70 -14.69 7.12
C ALA A 48 2.19 -14.32 7.02
N HIS A 49 2.59 -13.60 5.97
CA HIS A 49 3.98 -13.14 5.80
C HIS A 49 4.40 -12.09 6.84
N LEU A 50 3.53 -11.17 7.24
CA LEU A 50 3.82 -10.24 8.34
C LEU A 50 4.14 -11.00 9.63
N ARG A 51 3.35 -12.03 9.98
CA ARG A 51 3.60 -12.88 11.16
C ARG A 51 4.92 -13.63 11.05
N GLN A 52 5.19 -14.23 9.88
CA GLN A 52 6.44 -14.98 9.65
C GLN A 52 7.69 -14.11 9.71
N GLN A 53 7.60 -12.85 9.27
CA GLN A 53 8.71 -11.93 9.19
C GLN A 53 8.75 -10.94 10.37
N SER A 54 7.94 -11.13 11.41
CA SER A 54 7.83 -10.20 12.54
C SER A 54 9.19 -9.86 13.15
N GLY A 55 10.05 -10.86 13.37
CA GLY A 55 11.39 -10.64 13.91
C GLY A 55 12.29 -9.77 13.03
N ALA A 56 12.25 -9.95 11.72
CA ALA A 56 13.04 -9.14 10.78
C ALA A 56 12.49 -7.70 10.71
N ILE A 57 11.16 -7.54 10.74
CA ILE A 57 10.50 -6.24 10.76
C ILE A 57 10.84 -5.48 12.04
N LEU A 58 10.79 -6.13 13.20
CA LEU A 58 11.16 -5.52 14.49
C LEU A 58 12.61 -5.12 14.53
N GLN A 59 13.51 -5.92 13.98
CA GLN A 59 14.93 -5.58 13.88
C GLN A 59 15.17 -4.34 13.02
N ALA A 60 14.50 -4.25 11.86
CA ALA A 60 14.56 -3.09 10.97
C ALA A 60 14.00 -1.84 11.66
N ASN A 61 12.88 -1.99 12.37
CA ASN A 61 12.24 -0.91 13.11
C ASN A 61 13.12 -0.40 14.27
N ALA A 62 13.82 -1.29 14.98
CA ALA A 62 14.77 -0.89 16.03
C ALA A 62 15.86 0.04 15.47
N ALA A 63 16.39 -0.25 14.28
CA ALA A 63 17.38 0.60 13.64
C ALA A 63 16.84 1.97 13.22
N ASP A 64 15.58 2.03 12.78
CA ASP A 64 14.90 3.31 12.47
C ASP A 64 14.65 4.11 13.76
N LEU A 65 14.25 3.46 14.85
CA LEU A 65 14.04 4.09 16.17
C LEU A 65 15.32 4.67 16.75
N GLU A 66 16.46 3.96 16.62
CA GLU A 66 17.75 4.48 17.04
C GLU A 66 18.14 5.74 16.26
N ALA A 67 17.98 5.71 14.93
CA ALA A 67 18.22 6.87 14.07
C ALA A 67 17.31 8.05 14.43
N ALA A 68 16.03 7.80 14.68
CA ALA A 68 15.04 8.79 15.07
C ALA A 68 15.37 9.46 16.41
N LYS A 69 15.78 8.68 17.41
CA LYS A 69 16.22 9.18 18.73
C LYS A 69 17.49 10.02 18.61
N ALA A 70 18.48 9.53 17.85
CA ALA A 70 19.72 10.27 17.59
C ALA A 70 19.46 11.58 16.85
N GLY A 71 18.45 11.62 15.97
CA GLY A 71 18.00 12.83 15.28
C GLY A 71 17.16 13.78 16.12
N GLY A 72 16.86 13.47 17.38
CA GLY A 72 16.11 14.34 18.30
C GLY A 72 14.61 14.43 17.99
N LEU A 73 14.03 13.42 17.34
CA LEU A 73 12.60 13.39 17.04
C LEU A 73 11.76 13.37 18.33
N ALA A 74 10.62 14.05 18.31
CA ALA A 74 9.73 14.15 19.46
C ALA A 74 9.19 12.77 19.89
N ALA A 75 8.92 12.58 21.18
CA ALA A 75 8.44 11.31 21.74
C ALA A 75 7.15 10.80 21.08
N SER A 76 6.25 11.70 20.69
CA SER A 76 5.02 11.36 19.95
C SER A 76 5.27 10.82 18.55
N PHE A 77 6.38 11.18 17.92
CA PHE A 77 6.84 10.66 16.65
C PHE A 77 7.42 9.25 16.82
N ILE A 78 8.28 9.10 17.83
CA ILE A 78 8.89 7.81 18.18
C ILE A 78 7.82 6.77 18.52
N ASP A 79 6.78 7.13 19.29
CA ASP A 79 5.68 6.21 19.57
C ASP A 79 4.94 5.75 18.30
N ARG A 80 4.65 6.66 17.38
CA ARG A 80 4.01 6.33 16.10
C ARG A 80 4.87 5.45 15.21
N LEU A 81 6.18 5.63 15.25
CA LEU A 81 7.15 4.84 14.48
C LEU A 81 7.37 3.45 15.08
N THR A 82 7.18 3.29 16.40
CA THR A 82 7.47 2.06 17.11
C THR A 82 6.55 0.92 16.67
N LEU A 83 7.13 -0.20 16.26
CA LEU A 83 6.44 -1.46 16.07
C LEU A 83 6.69 -2.36 17.30
N THR A 84 5.69 -3.16 17.62
CA THR A 84 5.72 -4.24 18.61
C THR A 84 5.10 -5.48 18.00
N ASP A 85 5.27 -6.66 18.60
CA ASP A 85 4.61 -7.87 18.15
C ASP A 85 3.08 -7.68 18.08
N ASP A 86 2.47 -7.01 19.06
CA ASP A 86 1.04 -6.73 19.07
C ASP A 86 0.63 -5.80 17.91
N ARG A 87 1.45 -4.81 17.58
CA ARG A 87 1.19 -3.90 16.44
C ARG A 87 1.32 -4.64 15.11
N ILE A 88 2.29 -5.54 14.95
CA ILE A 88 2.42 -6.38 13.75
C ILE A 88 1.24 -7.35 13.64
N GLU A 89 0.83 -7.98 14.75
CA GLU A 89 -0.36 -8.82 14.76
C GLU A 89 -1.63 -8.04 14.42
N ALA A 90 -1.76 -6.79 14.90
CA ALA A 90 -2.87 -5.91 14.53
C ALA A 90 -2.87 -5.59 13.02
N MET A 91 -1.70 -5.36 12.41
CA MET A 91 -1.57 -5.18 10.96
C MET A 91 -2.01 -6.44 10.18
N ALA A 92 -1.60 -7.62 10.64
CA ALA A 92 -1.98 -8.88 10.01
C ALA A 92 -3.50 -9.12 10.09
N ARG A 93 -4.10 -8.89 11.26
CA ARG A 93 -5.56 -8.96 11.42
C ARG A 93 -6.29 -7.93 10.56
N GLY A 94 -5.78 -6.70 10.46
CA GLY A 94 -6.34 -5.68 9.58
C GLY A 94 -6.40 -6.12 8.11
N LEU A 95 -5.38 -6.83 7.62
CA LEU A 95 -5.40 -7.40 6.27
C LEU A 95 -6.46 -8.51 6.13
N GLU A 96 -6.63 -9.36 7.14
CA GLU A 96 -7.66 -10.39 7.17
C GLU A 96 -9.06 -9.77 7.19
N GLU A 97 -9.28 -8.74 8.01
CA GLU A 97 -10.53 -7.97 8.05
C GLU A 97 -10.84 -7.31 6.70
N ILE A 98 -9.81 -6.75 6.00
CA ILE A 98 -9.97 -6.22 4.65
C ILE A 98 -10.37 -7.34 3.66
N ALA A 99 -9.85 -8.55 3.81
CA ALA A 99 -10.23 -9.68 2.97
C ALA A 99 -11.71 -10.05 3.13
N GLU A 100 -12.30 -9.89 4.32
CA GLU A 100 -13.70 -10.16 4.59
C GLU A 100 -14.67 -9.08 4.06
N LEU A 101 -14.17 -7.89 3.74
CA LEU A 101 -15.00 -6.82 3.17
C LEU A 101 -15.64 -7.27 1.84
N PRO A 102 -16.85 -6.81 1.53
CA PRO A 102 -17.44 -6.99 0.19
C PRO A 102 -16.54 -6.43 -0.90
N ASP A 103 -16.42 -7.15 -2.02
CA ASP A 103 -15.69 -6.64 -3.18
C ASP A 103 -16.39 -5.39 -3.75
N PRO A 104 -15.73 -4.23 -3.81
CA PRO A 104 -16.35 -3.04 -4.37
C PRO A 104 -16.39 -3.03 -5.89
N VAL A 105 -15.57 -3.86 -6.56
CA VAL A 105 -15.45 -3.88 -8.02
C VAL A 105 -16.64 -4.59 -8.64
N GLY A 106 -17.24 -3.99 -9.65
CA GLY A 106 -18.40 -4.55 -10.35
C GLY A 106 -19.76 -4.32 -9.67
N VAL A 107 -19.78 -3.63 -8.52
CA VAL A 107 -21.05 -3.32 -7.83
C VAL A 107 -21.85 -2.28 -8.61
N THR A 108 -23.09 -2.64 -8.98
CA THR A 108 -24.03 -1.70 -9.59
C THR A 108 -24.60 -0.74 -8.55
N LEU A 109 -24.35 0.56 -8.73
CA LEU A 109 -24.80 1.63 -7.83
C LEU A 109 -26.19 2.16 -8.20
N ALA A 110 -26.55 2.13 -9.47
CA ALA A 110 -27.82 2.56 -10.00
C ALA A 110 -28.09 1.91 -11.36
N GLU A 111 -29.37 1.71 -11.64
CA GLU A 111 -29.86 1.17 -12.91
C GLU A 111 -31.07 1.97 -13.35
N TRP A 112 -31.23 2.22 -14.66
CA TRP A 112 -32.42 2.86 -15.23
C TRP A 112 -32.57 2.50 -16.71
N THR A 113 -33.81 2.51 -17.18
CA THR A 113 -34.16 2.29 -18.58
C THR A 113 -34.68 3.57 -19.20
N ARG A 114 -34.31 3.86 -20.44
CA ARG A 114 -34.85 4.98 -21.22
C ARG A 114 -36.09 4.56 -22.00
N PRO A 115 -36.93 5.52 -22.46
CA PRO A 115 -38.15 5.20 -23.23
C PRO A 115 -37.90 4.41 -24.52
N ASN A 116 -36.69 4.49 -25.08
CA ASN A 116 -36.30 3.74 -26.28
C ASN A 116 -35.80 2.30 -25.95
N GLY A 117 -35.93 1.83 -24.70
CA GLY A 117 -35.53 0.49 -24.27
C GLY A 117 -34.04 0.32 -23.87
N LEU A 118 -33.23 1.37 -24.00
CA LEU A 118 -31.81 1.30 -23.55
C LEU A 118 -31.73 1.20 -22.03
N ARG A 119 -31.01 0.17 -21.54
CA ARG A 119 -30.73 -0.06 -20.13
C ARG A 119 -29.34 0.51 -19.81
N PHE A 120 -29.27 1.25 -18.73
CA PHE A 120 -28.02 1.86 -18.19
C PHE A 120 -27.75 1.35 -16.80
N GLU A 121 -26.48 1.07 -16.51
CA GLU A 121 -26.00 0.71 -15.19
C GLU A 121 -24.82 1.61 -14.83
N ARG A 122 -24.80 2.10 -13.59
CA ARG A 122 -23.63 2.76 -13.00
C ARG A 122 -22.89 1.72 -12.16
N VAL A 123 -21.74 1.30 -12.63
CA VAL A 123 -20.94 0.24 -12.00
C VAL A 123 -19.66 0.82 -11.39
N ARG A 124 -19.27 0.34 -10.20
CA ARG A 124 -17.96 0.66 -9.60
C ARG A 124 -16.85 -0.03 -10.37
N VAL A 125 -15.79 0.72 -10.67
CA VAL A 125 -14.57 0.22 -11.31
C VAL A 125 -13.35 0.69 -10.51
N PRO A 126 -12.20 -0.03 -10.58
CA PRO A 126 -10.96 0.43 -9.98
C PRO A 126 -10.52 1.78 -10.54
N ILE A 127 -9.84 2.58 -9.72
CA ILE A 127 -9.21 3.85 -10.14
C ILE A 127 -8.00 3.58 -11.03
N GLY A 128 -7.25 2.51 -10.74
CA GLY A 128 -6.06 2.07 -11.46
C GLY A 128 -4.83 2.08 -10.59
N VAL A 129 -4.04 3.15 -10.62
CA VAL A 129 -2.83 3.32 -9.78
C VAL A 129 -3.07 4.44 -8.77
N ILE A 130 -2.83 4.16 -7.49
CA ILE A 130 -2.98 5.11 -6.39
C ILE A 130 -1.60 5.36 -5.79
N GLY A 131 -1.17 6.62 -5.78
CA GLY A 131 0.02 7.08 -5.06
C GLY A 131 -0.35 7.51 -3.64
N ILE A 132 0.34 6.98 -2.63
CA ILE A 132 0.08 7.29 -1.21
C ILE A 132 1.39 7.73 -0.57
N ILE A 133 1.40 8.94 -0.02
CA ILE A 133 2.53 9.50 0.73
C ILE A 133 2.12 9.58 2.19
N TYR A 134 2.95 9.02 3.07
CA TYR A 134 2.68 8.98 4.52
C TYR A 134 3.99 9.08 5.30
N GLU A 135 3.90 9.41 6.58
CA GLU A 135 5.03 9.62 7.47
C GLU A 135 4.89 8.84 8.77
N SER A 136 6.02 8.32 9.27
CA SER A 136 6.18 7.77 10.64
C SER A 136 5.10 6.79 11.10
N ARG A 137 4.54 6.02 10.19
CA ARG A 137 3.49 5.02 10.48
C ARG A 137 3.68 3.77 9.64
N PRO A 138 4.54 2.83 10.05
CA PRO A 138 4.80 1.60 9.29
C PRO A 138 3.55 0.79 8.97
N ASN A 139 2.54 0.78 9.87
CA ASN A 139 1.28 0.08 9.65
C ASN A 139 0.51 0.57 8.41
N VAL A 140 0.65 1.85 8.02
CA VAL A 140 -0.03 2.41 6.83
C VAL A 140 0.38 1.67 5.55
N THR A 141 1.60 1.12 5.50
CA THR A 141 2.07 0.30 4.37
C THR A 141 1.14 -0.90 4.13
N ALA A 142 0.80 -1.62 5.20
CA ALA A 142 -0.08 -2.79 5.13
C ALA A 142 -1.54 -2.36 4.86
N ASP A 143 -2.05 -1.42 5.64
CA ASP A 143 -3.45 -0.98 5.57
C ASP A 143 -3.79 -0.40 4.19
N ALA A 144 -2.99 0.58 3.74
CA ALA A 144 -3.22 1.26 2.47
C ALA A 144 -2.98 0.34 1.26
N GLY A 145 -1.93 -0.50 1.31
CA GLY A 145 -1.66 -1.51 0.29
C GLY A 145 -2.79 -2.53 0.20
N GLY A 146 -3.25 -3.05 1.34
CA GLY A 146 -4.35 -4.01 1.43
C GLY A 146 -5.66 -3.46 0.86
N LEU A 147 -6.06 -2.25 1.24
CA LEU A 147 -7.26 -1.60 0.71
C LEU A 147 -7.17 -1.35 -0.80
N CYS A 148 -5.99 -0.96 -1.31
CA CYS A 148 -5.79 -0.83 -2.75
C CYS A 148 -6.00 -2.16 -3.48
N ILE A 149 -5.39 -3.25 -3.00
CA ILE A 149 -5.54 -4.58 -3.59
C ILE A 149 -7.01 -5.02 -3.56
N LYS A 150 -7.70 -4.89 -2.41
CA LYS A 150 -9.12 -5.24 -2.29
C LYS A 150 -9.99 -4.49 -3.29
N ALA A 151 -9.71 -3.22 -3.52
CA ALA A 151 -10.42 -2.37 -4.47
C ALA A 151 -9.92 -2.51 -5.94
N GLY A 152 -9.05 -3.49 -6.22
CA GLY A 152 -8.54 -3.76 -7.58
C GLY A 152 -7.55 -2.72 -8.10
N ASN A 153 -6.88 -1.97 -7.21
CA ASN A 153 -5.93 -0.92 -7.57
C ASN A 153 -4.50 -1.34 -7.25
N ALA A 154 -3.55 -0.94 -8.09
CA ALA A 154 -2.14 -0.95 -7.73
C ALA A 154 -1.79 0.25 -6.85
N ALA A 155 -0.87 0.08 -5.91
CA ALA A 155 -0.40 1.15 -5.03
C ALA A 155 1.07 1.47 -5.28
N ILE A 156 1.41 2.76 -5.27
CA ILE A 156 2.78 3.24 -5.14
C ILE A 156 2.86 3.91 -3.76
N LEU A 157 3.59 3.27 -2.85
CA LEU A 157 3.69 3.70 -1.46
C LEU A 157 5.01 4.44 -1.24
N ARG A 158 4.96 5.64 -0.64
CA ARG A 158 6.12 6.41 -0.25
C ARG A 158 6.05 6.77 1.23
N THR A 159 6.92 6.16 2.00
CA THR A 159 7.13 6.50 3.41
C THR A 159 8.06 7.72 3.57
N GLY A 160 8.11 8.31 4.76
CA GLY A 160 9.12 9.27 5.17
C GLY A 160 10.50 8.60 5.35
N SER A 161 11.55 9.45 5.51
CA SER A 161 12.92 8.98 5.75
C SER A 161 13.10 8.27 7.09
N ASP A 162 12.21 8.50 8.01
CA ASP A 162 12.25 8.02 9.41
C ASP A 162 11.82 6.55 9.55
N ALA A 163 11.08 6.00 8.57
CA ALA A 163 10.61 4.63 8.53
C ALA A 163 11.07 3.94 7.22
N PHE A 164 12.33 4.15 6.88
CA PHE A 164 12.86 3.67 5.59
C PHE A 164 13.22 2.20 5.60
N ARG A 165 13.56 1.64 6.77
CA ARG A 165 13.97 0.25 6.92
C ARG A 165 12.84 -0.67 7.34
N SER A 166 11.90 -0.14 8.08
CA SER A 166 10.70 -0.84 8.58
C SER A 166 9.43 -0.56 7.71
#